data_5dbb309b515c97f81ef9068ff829cd43
#
_entry.id   5dbb309b515c97f81ef9068ff829cd43
#
_cell.length_a   1.000
_cell.length_b   1.000
_cell.length_c   1.000
_cell.angle_alpha   90.00
_cell.angle_beta   90.00
_cell.angle_gamma   90.00
#
_symmetry.space_group_name_H-M   'P 1'
#
loop_
_entity.id
_entity.type
_entity.pdbx_description
1 polymer ?
#
loop_
_entity_poly.entity_id
_entity_poly.type
_entity_poly.pdbx_seq_one_letter_code
_entity_poly.pdbx_strand_id
1 'polypeptide(L)'
;MPRVDTEIFYRSAFETHGETAEGVQWNSTENQEVRFRVLRSFLPEDLSRLTLADAGCGFGDLYAYLERTGDGPRRYIGLDVMEPMVETARRRTGCEIHVLDILDEDSVLPEADVYLCSGAMNTFTREETRRFIERCLEASRHGFVFNLLKGWDTSPIYNLYQPREIKRLAQELEVDHSIQEGYLSGDFSAAFWKVPFGVRAP
;
A
#
# COMPACT_ATOMS: atom_id res chain seq x y z
N MET A 1 18.15 -7.21 -8.30
CA MET A 1 17.24 -8.03 -9.11
C MET A 1 16.78 -7.19 -10.29
N PRO A 2 16.62 -7.74 -11.51
CA PRO A 2 16.00 -6.99 -12.57
C PRO A 2 14.53 -6.68 -12.19
N ARG A 3 14.03 -5.52 -12.63
CA ARG A 3 12.62 -5.13 -12.45
C ARG A 3 11.73 -6.20 -13.08
N VAL A 4 10.79 -6.72 -12.31
CA VAL A 4 9.69 -7.50 -12.88
C VAL A 4 8.84 -6.52 -13.68
N ASP A 5 8.52 -6.86 -14.92
CA ASP A 5 7.53 -6.09 -15.67
C ASP A 5 6.18 -6.26 -14.96
N THR A 6 5.86 -5.26 -14.14
CA THR A 6 4.68 -5.25 -13.27
C THR A 6 3.42 -5.38 -14.09
N GLU A 7 3.39 -4.77 -15.28
CA GLU A 7 2.24 -4.82 -16.17
C GLU A 7 2.01 -6.24 -16.70
N ILE A 8 3.06 -6.89 -17.21
CA ILE A 8 2.97 -8.29 -17.69
C ILE A 8 2.56 -9.22 -16.54
N PHE A 9 3.15 -9.04 -15.36
CA PHE A 9 2.91 -9.89 -14.19
C PHE A 9 1.45 -9.83 -13.73
N TYR A 10 0.89 -8.65 -13.55
CA TYR A 10 -0.50 -8.48 -13.11
C TYR A 10 -1.51 -8.71 -14.24
N ARG A 11 -1.18 -8.38 -15.48
CA ARG A 11 -2.05 -8.64 -16.64
C ARG A 11 -2.32 -10.13 -16.80
N SER A 12 -1.29 -10.97 -16.73
CA SER A 12 -1.44 -12.43 -16.81
C SER A 12 -2.34 -13.00 -15.70
N ALA A 13 -2.21 -12.49 -14.47
CA ALA A 13 -3.07 -12.91 -13.36
C ALA A 13 -4.52 -12.46 -13.58
N PHE A 14 -4.72 -11.22 -13.99
CA PHE A 14 -6.04 -10.69 -14.28
C PHE A 14 -6.75 -11.43 -15.41
N GLU A 15 -6.04 -11.74 -16.51
CA GLU A 15 -6.59 -12.52 -17.62
C GLU A 15 -6.98 -13.95 -17.21
N THR A 16 -6.26 -14.54 -16.24
CA THR A 16 -6.49 -15.91 -15.78
C THR A 16 -7.58 -16.00 -14.72
N HIS A 17 -7.59 -15.08 -13.75
CA HIS A 17 -8.41 -15.15 -12.54
C HIS A 17 -9.48 -14.05 -12.43
N GLY A 18 -9.49 -13.07 -13.36
CA GLY A 18 -10.48 -12.00 -13.38
C GLY A 18 -10.41 -11.09 -12.14
N GLU A 19 -11.56 -10.57 -11.73
CA GLU A 19 -11.71 -9.61 -10.62
C GLU A 19 -11.76 -10.33 -9.24
N THR A 20 -10.80 -11.20 -8.97
CA THR A 20 -10.66 -11.96 -7.70
C THR A 20 -9.38 -11.61 -6.96
N ALA A 21 -9.22 -12.10 -5.73
CA ALA A 21 -7.98 -11.93 -4.97
C ALA A 21 -6.77 -12.50 -5.72
N GLU A 22 -6.93 -13.64 -6.41
CA GLU A 22 -5.90 -14.26 -7.23
C GLU A 22 -5.54 -13.38 -8.44
N GLY A 23 -6.51 -12.63 -8.98
CA GLY A 23 -6.30 -11.68 -10.08
C GLY A 23 -5.36 -10.51 -9.72
N VAL A 24 -5.23 -10.20 -8.44
CA VAL A 24 -4.24 -9.27 -7.88
C VAL A 24 -3.12 -9.99 -7.12
N GLN A 25 -2.89 -11.27 -7.45
CA GLN A 25 -1.79 -12.10 -6.90
C GLN A 25 -1.86 -12.38 -5.39
N TRP A 26 -3.06 -12.37 -4.80
CA TRP A 26 -3.26 -12.82 -3.43
C TRP A 26 -3.55 -14.32 -3.38
N ASN A 27 -2.97 -15.01 -2.40
CA ASN A 27 -3.20 -16.44 -2.19
C ASN A 27 -4.62 -16.75 -1.68
N SER A 28 -5.27 -15.77 -1.02
CA SER A 28 -6.66 -15.86 -0.57
C SER A 28 -7.17 -14.51 -0.09
N THR A 29 -8.47 -14.31 -0.16
CA THR A 29 -9.17 -13.14 0.41
C THR A 29 -8.93 -13.03 1.93
N GLU A 30 -8.87 -14.15 2.65
CA GLU A 30 -8.62 -14.15 4.10
C GLU A 30 -7.25 -13.54 4.44
N ASN A 31 -6.18 -13.94 3.74
CA ASN A 31 -4.85 -13.37 3.95
C ASN A 31 -4.80 -11.88 3.58
N GLN A 32 -5.52 -11.47 2.55
CA GLN A 32 -5.66 -10.07 2.17
C GLN A 32 -6.31 -9.25 3.29
N GLU A 33 -7.43 -9.73 3.84
CA GLU A 33 -8.14 -9.05 4.93
C GLU A 33 -7.34 -9.00 6.24
N VAL A 34 -6.52 -10.01 6.53
CA VAL A 34 -5.60 -9.96 7.67
C VAL A 34 -4.62 -8.78 7.52
N ARG A 35 -4.07 -8.56 6.34
CA ARG A 35 -3.19 -7.41 6.07
C ARG A 35 -3.94 -6.09 6.20
N PHE A 36 -5.14 -5.98 5.64
CA PHE A 36 -5.97 -4.77 5.77
C PHE A 36 -6.27 -4.42 7.23
N ARG A 37 -6.60 -5.42 8.05
CA ARG A 37 -6.82 -5.26 9.49
C ARG A 37 -5.57 -4.71 10.18
N VAL A 38 -4.39 -5.20 9.82
CA VAL A 38 -3.13 -4.73 10.40
C VAL A 38 -2.81 -3.31 9.93
N LEU A 39 -2.96 -2.99 8.64
CA LEU A 39 -2.79 -1.61 8.15
C LEU A 39 -3.77 -0.66 8.87
N ARG A 40 -5.04 -1.06 9.03
CA ARG A 40 -6.06 -0.30 9.75
C ARG A 40 -5.67 -0.03 11.21
N SER A 41 -5.01 -0.98 11.88
CA SER A 41 -4.63 -0.86 13.30
C SER A 41 -3.57 0.22 13.58
N PHE A 42 -2.85 0.69 12.57
CA PHE A 42 -1.92 1.82 12.71
C PHE A 42 -2.61 3.19 12.63
N LEU A 43 -3.84 3.23 12.14
CA LEU A 43 -4.60 4.48 11.95
C LEU A 43 -5.40 4.83 13.21
N PRO A 44 -5.80 6.11 13.38
CA PRO A 44 -6.66 6.50 14.49
C PRO A 44 -8.02 5.78 14.44
N GLU A 45 -8.70 5.75 15.57
CA GLU A 45 -10.01 5.08 15.71
C GLU A 45 -11.06 5.67 14.76
N ASP A 46 -11.11 6.99 14.62
CA ASP A 46 -12.05 7.69 13.74
C ASP A 46 -11.37 8.12 12.43
N LEU A 47 -11.75 7.48 11.31
CA LEU A 47 -11.28 7.82 9.97
C LEU A 47 -12.20 8.81 9.23
N SER A 48 -13.38 9.12 9.77
CA SER A 48 -14.40 9.94 9.08
C SER A 48 -13.95 11.35 8.72
N ARG A 49 -12.81 11.81 9.22
CA ARG A 49 -12.21 13.11 8.92
C ARG A 49 -10.99 13.03 8.02
N LEU A 50 -10.52 11.84 7.72
CA LEU A 50 -9.27 11.64 7.00
C LEU A 50 -9.49 11.44 5.49
N THR A 51 -8.53 11.91 4.73
CA THR A 51 -8.31 11.52 3.34
C THR A 51 -7.26 10.43 3.33
N LEU A 52 -7.60 9.26 2.81
CA LEU A 52 -6.68 8.14 2.62
C LEU A 52 -6.35 7.98 1.14
N ALA A 53 -5.07 7.79 0.82
CA ALA A 53 -4.63 7.42 -0.51
C ALA A 53 -4.10 5.98 -0.49
N ASP A 54 -4.64 5.11 -1.33
CA ASP A 54 -4.24 3.70 -1.46
C ASP A 54 -3.34 3.53 -2.69
N ALA A 55 -2.06 3.32 -2.43
CA ALA A 55 -1.00 3.23 -3.42
C ALA A 55 -0.83 1.78 -3.90
N GLY A 56 -1.30 1.49 -5.11
CA GLY A 56 -1.49 0.15 -5.64
C GLY A 56 -2.82 -0.43 -5.18
N CYS A 57 -3.92 0.30 -5.42
CA CYS A 57 -5.25 -0.02 -4.90
C CYS A 57 -5.90 -1.25 -5.54
N GLY A 58 -5.38 -1.75 -6.66
CA GLY A 58 -5.95 -2.86 -7.41
C GLY A 58 -7.43 -2.65 -7.72
N PHE A 59 -8.27 -3.56 -7.29
CA PHE A 59 -9.73 -3.48 -7.48
C PHE A 59 -10.48 -2.67 -6.39
N GLY A 60 -9.77 -1.98 -5.49
CA GLY A 60 -10.37 -1.20 -4.40
C GLY A 60 -10.79 -2.05 -3.20
N ASP A 61 -10.18 -3.21 -3.01
CA ASP A 61 -10.57 -4.17 -1.95
C ASP A 61 -10.32 -3.61 -0.55
N LEU A 62 -9.28 -2.80 -0.36
CA LEU A 62 -9.04 -2.13 0.93
C LEU A 62 -10.18 -1.17 1.28
N TYR A 63 -10.67 -0.38 0.32
CA TYR A 63 -11.84 0.47 0.55
C TYR A 63 -13.08 -0.33 0.90
N ALA A 64 -13.37 -1.39 0.14
CA ALA A 64 -14.50 -2.26 0.41
C ALA A 64 -14.42 -2.91 1.81
N TYR A 65 -13.21 -3.26 2.26
CA TYR A 65 -12.97 -3.75 3.60
C TYR A 65 -13.29 -2.68 4.65
N LEU A 66 -12.77 -1.45 4.51
CA LEU A 66 -13.00 -0.34 5.44
C LEU A 66 -14.50 0.01 5.55
N GLU A 67 -15.21 0.10 4.44
CA GLU A 67 -16.66 0.34 4.43
C GLU A 67 -17.43 -0.75 5.17
N ARG A 68 -17.10 -2.01 4.89
CA ARG A 68 -17.78 -3.17 5.53
C ARG A 68 -17.53 -3.25 7.03
N THR A 69 -16.39 -2.77 7.51
CA THR A 69 -16.05 -2.75 8.95
C THR A 69 -16.52 -1.47 9.66
N GLY A 70 -17.13 -0.53 8.94
CA GLY A 70 -17.59 0.74 9.50
C GLY A 70 -16.48 1.78 9.69
N ASP A 71 -15.35 1.59 9.02
CA ASP A 71 -14.13 2.42 9.10
C ASP A 71 -13.97 3.34 7.89
N GLY A 72 -15.05 3.71 7.20
CA GLY A 72 -15.01 4.54 5.99
C GLY A 72 -14.33 5.89 6.24
N PRO A 73 -13.33 6.28 5.41
CA PRO A 73 -12.70 7.59 5.50
C PRO A 73 -13.60 8.70 4.90
N ARG A 74 -13.31 9.96 5.24
CA ARG A 74 -13.98 11.11 4.59
C ARG A 74 -13.80 11.11 3.08
N ARG A 75 -12.62 10.74 2.60
CA ARG A 75 -12.26 10.64 1.19
C ARG A 75 -11.28 9.51 1.00
N TYR A 76 -11.53 8.70 0.00
CA TYR A 76 -10.60 7.66 -0.43
C TYR A 76 -10.14 7.96 -1.85
N ILE A 77 -8.83 7.86 -2.09
CA ILE A 77 -8.18 8.06 -3.38
C ILE A 77 -7.41 6.78 -3.69
N GLY A 78 -7.76 6.08 -4.76
CA GLY A 78 -7.00 4.91 -5.20
C GLY A 78 -6.02 5.30 -6.33
N LEU A 79 -4.84 4.73 -6.29
CA LEU A 79 -3.79 4.91 -7.30
C LEU A 79 -3.33 3.53 -7.76
N ASP A 80 -3.34 3.28 -9.06
CA ASP A 80 -2.80 2.05 -9.64
C ASP A 80 -2.27 2.33 -11.05
N VAL A 81 -1.29 1.55 -11.50
CA VAL A 81 -0.71 1.67 -12.85
C VAL A 81 -1.54 0.92 -13.89
N MET A 82 -2.38 -0.02 -13.47
CA MET A 82 -3.15 -0.91 -14.34
C MET A 82 -4.53 -0.34 -14.63
N GLU A 83 -4.72 0.25 -15.83
CA GLU A 83 -6.01 0.84 -16.24
C GLU A 83 -7.21 -0.10 -16.04
N PRO A 84 -7.18 -1.40 -16.41
CA PRO A 84 -8.31 -2.31 -16.16
C PRO A 84 -8.66 -2.48 -14.67
N MET A 85 -7.66 -2.42 -13.78
CA MET A 85 -7.88 -2.46 -12.32
C MET A 85 -8.52 -1.17 -11.83
N VAL A 86 -8.04 -0.02 -12.32
CA VAL A 86 -8.60 1.31 -12.03
C VAL A 86 -10.07 1.41 -12.45
N GLU A 87 -10.40 0.94 -13.65
CA GLU A 87 -11.80 0.92 -14.13
C GLU A 87 -12.69 0.04 -13.25
N THR A 88 -12.20 -1.13 -12.85
CA THR A 88 -12.90 -2.02 -11.93
C THR A 88 -13.06 -1.38 -10.55
N ALA A 89 -12.00 -0.77 -10.00
CA ALA A 89 -12.05 -0.09 -8.73
C ALA A 89 -13.06 1.07 -8.73
N ARG A 90 -13.06 1.90 -9.78
CA ARG A 90 -14.07 2.99 -9.95
C ARG A 90 -15.48 2.46 -9.92
N ARG A 91 -15.75 1.39 -10.66
CA ARG A 91 -17.08 0.78 -10.74
C ARG A 91 -17.52 0.19 -9.40
N ARG A 92 -16.60 -0.48 -8.67
CA ARG A 92 -16.90 -1.17 -7.40
C ARG A 92 -17.05 -0.22 -6.22
N THR A 93 -16.24 0.83 -6.18
CA THR A 93 -16.15 1.71 -5.01
C THR A 93 -16.90 3.03 -5.17
N GLY A 94 -17.05 3.52 -6.39
CA GLY A 94 -17.53 4.88 -6.65
C GLY A 94 -16.56 5.99 -6.19
N CYS A 95 -15.35 5.62 -5.77
CA CYS A 95 -14.34 6.54 -5.26
C CYS A 95 -13.53 7.18 -6.38
N GLU A 96 -12.70 8.15 -6.00
CA GLU A 96 -11.71 8.79 -6.86
C GLU A 96 -10.53 7.84 -7.08
N ILE A 97 -10.40 7.28 -8.29
CA ILE A 97 -9.33 6.33 -8.63
C ILE A 97 -8.59 6.84 -9.87
N HIS A 98 -7.27 6.83 -9.82
CA HIS A 98 -6.41 7.33 -10.90
C HIS A 98 -5.48 6.25 -11.45
N VAL A 99 -5.30 6.25 -12.77
CA VAL A 99 -4.17 5.56 -13.40
C VAL A 99 -2.95 6.43 -13.15
N LEU A 100 -2.02 5.96 -12.31
CA LEU A 100 -0.86 6.74 -11.92
C LEU A 100 0.30 5.83 -11.48
N ASP A 101 1.48 6.06 -12.06
CA ASP A 101 2.73 5.44 -11.60
C ASP A 101 3.38 6.36 -10.54
N ILE A 102 3.43 5.86 -9.30
CA ILE A 102 4.07 6.57 -8.19
C ILE A 102 5.59 6.68 -8.40
N LEU A 103 6.20 5.77 -9.16
CA LEU A 103 7.63 5.79 -9.44
C LEU A 103 8.02 6.73 -10.59
N ASP A 104 7.06 7.19 -11.38
CA ASP A 104 7.29 8.18 -12.42
C ASP A 104 7.51 9.56 -11.81
N GLU A 105 8.66 10.18 -12.11
CA GLU A 105 9.08 11.48 -11.56
C GLU A 105 8.17 12.62 -11.96
N ASP A 106 7.56 12.54 -13.12
CA ASP A 106 6.67 13.56 -13.65
C ASP A 106 5.24 13.44 -13.07
N SER A 107 4.91 12.32 -12.43
CA SER A 107 3.63 12.11 -11.78
C SER A 107 3.46 12.97 -10.53
N VAL A 108 2.37 13.73 -10.47
CA VAL A 108 1.96 14.51 -9.28
C VAL A 108 1.02 13.68 -8.42
N LEU A 109 1.48 13.31 -7.24
CA LEU A 109 0.67 12.53 -6.30
C LEU A 109 -0.37 13.41 -5.61
N PRO A 110 -1.62 12.93 -5.42
CA PRO A 110 -2.63 13.68 -4.69
C PRO A 110 -2.28 13.81 -3.21
N GLU A 111 -2.52 14.99 -2.62
CA GLU A 111 -2.36 15.16 -1.17
C GLU A 111 -3.39 14.32 -0.41
N ALA A 112 -2.92 13.62 0.61
CA ALA A 112 -3.75 12.85 1.53
C ALA A 112 -3.27 12.99 2.98
N ASP A 113 -4.11 12.64 3.93
CA ASP A 113 -3.69 12.62 5.33
C ASP A 113 -2.74 11.45 5.58
N VAL A 114 -3.06 10.26 5.06
CA VAL A 114 -2.22 9.07 5.12
C VAL A 114 -2.23 8.35 3.77
N TYR A 115 -1.07 7.87 3.36
CA TYR A 115 -0.94 6.89 2.31
C TYR A 115 -0.95 5.48 2.89
N LEU A 116 -1.56 4.56 2.15
CA LEU A 116 -1.59 3.12 2.46
C LEU A 116 -1.03 2.35 1.26
N CYS A 117 -0.43 1.20 1.50
CA CYS A 117 -0.05 0.27 0.44
C CYS A 117 -0.12 -1.17 0.92
N SER A 118 -0.88 -2.00 0.21
CA SER A 118 -0.97 -3.42 0.51
C SER A 118 -0.46 -4.26 -0.67
N GLY A 119 0.82 -4.65 -0.60
CA GLY A 119 1.41 -5.63 -1.51
C GLY A 119 2.05 -5.11 -2.80
N ALA A 120 1.73 -3.89 -3.26
CA ALA A 120 2.26 -3.39 -4.54
C ALA A 120 3.81 -3.34 -4.59
N MET A 121 4.46 -3.08 -3.46
CA MET A 121 5.93 -2.99 -3.38
C MET A 121 6.65 -4.36 -3.39
N ASN A 122 5.93 -5.47 -3.33
CA ASN A 122 6.56 -6.80 -3.20
C ASN A 122 7.40 -7.21 -4.42
N THR A 123 7.16 -6.61 -5.58
CA THR A 123 7.89 -6.87 -6.84
C THR A 123 8.94 -5.81 -7.16
N PHE A 124 9.04 -4.75 -6.37
CA PHE A 124 9.96 -3.65 -6.60
C PHE A 124 11.39 -3.99 -6.19
N THR A 125 12.35 -3.38 -6.85
CA THR A 125 13.74 -3.37 -6.38
C THR A 125 13.84 -2.58 -5.07
N ARG A 126 14.98 -2.69 -4.37
CA ARG A 126 15.20 -1.94 -3.13
C ARG A 126 15.22 -0.43 -3.34
N GLU A 127 15.74 0.02 -4.46
CA GLU A 127 15.77 1.43 -4.85
C GLU A 127 14.35 1.94 -5.14
N GLU A 128 13.58 1.19 -5.92
CA GLU A 128 12.18 1.52 -6.21
C GLU A 128 11.32 1.53 -4.95
N THR A 129 11.50 0.55 -4.05
CA THR A 129 10.78 0.53 -2.77
C THR A 129 11.10 1.77 -1.93
N ARG A 130 12.38 2.14 -1.82
CA ARG A 130 12.80 3.35 -1.11
C ARG A 130 12.14 4.60 -1.72
N ARG A 131 12.23 4.76 -3.03
CA ARG A 131 11.65 5.89 -3.75
C ARG A 131 10.13 5.96 -3.62
N PHE A 132 9.46 4.82 -3.70
CA PHE A 132 8.01 4.74 -3.50
C PHE A 132 7.61 5.20 -2.09
N ILE A 133 8.33 4.75 -1.06
CA ILE A 133 8.13 5.18 0.33
C ILE A 133 8.34 6.68 0.46
N GLU A 134 9.45 7.22 -0.08
CA GLU A 134 9.77 8.65 -0.02
C GLU A 134 8.67 9.49 -0.67
N ARG A 135 8.19 9.12 -1.86
CA ARG A 135 7.13 9.84 -2.57
C ARG A 135 5.78 9.78 -1.85
N CYS A 136 5.40 8.62 -1.32
CA CYS A 136 4.17 8.50 -0.52
C CYS A 136 4.24 9.32 0.77
N LEU A 137 5.40 9.33 1.44
CA LEU A 137 5.63 10.17 2.61
C LEU A 137 5.52 11.65 2.25
N GLU A 138 6.18 12.09 1.18
CA GLU A 138 6.17 13.48 0.73
C GLU A 138 4.73 13.97 0.48
N ALA A 139 3.93 13.19 -0.23
CA ALA A 139 2.54 13.51 -0.58
C ALA A 139 1.56 13.37 0.61
N SER A 140 1.96 12.74 1.71
CA SER A 140 1.13 12.57 2.91
C SER A 140 1.32 13.73 3.89
N ARG A 141 0.29 14.03 4.68
CA ARG A 141 0.38 14.97 5.82
C ARG A 141 0.94 14.30 7.06
N HIS A 142 0.46 13.11 7.38
CA HIS A 142 0.85 12.38 8.59
C HIS A 142 1.87 11.31 8.32
N GLY A 143 1.71 10.48 7.30
CA GLY A 143 2.64 9.39 7.05
C GLY A 143 2.16 8.35 6.05
N PHE A 144 2.88 7.24 6.03
CA PHE A 144 2.67 6.12 5.12
C PHE A 144 2.66 4.79 5.87
N VAL A 145 1.63 3.98 5.65
CA VAL A 145 1.44 2.66 6.25
C VAL A 145 1.45 1.59 5.17
N PHE A 146 2.27 0.58 5.32
CA PHE A 146 2.46 -0.43 4.28
C PHE A 146 2.81 -1.81 4.83
N ASN A 147 2.66 -2.85 4.02
CA ASN A 147 3.22 -4.16 4.31
C ASN A 147 4.26 -4.57 3.27
N LEU A 148 5.12 -5.50 3.67
CA LEU A 148 6.16 -6.12 2.85
C LEU A 148 6.27 -7.61 3.17
N LEU A 149 6.78 -8.37 2.21
CA LEU A 149 7.14 -9.76 2.43
C LEU A 149 8.42 -9.87 3.25
N LYS A 150 8.38 -10.73 4.27
CA LYS A 150 9.50 -11.02 5.17
C LYS A 150 10.27 -12.24 4.71
N GLY A 151 11.58 -12.13 4.60
CA GLY A 151 12.44 -13.28 4.29
C GLY A 151 13.90 -12.91 4.09
N TRP A 152 14.72 -13.95 3.90
CA TRP A 152 16.16 -13.83 3.65
C TRP A 152 16.53 -14.26 2.23
N ASP A 153 15.71 -15.14 1.64
CA ASP A 153 16.01 -15.73 0.36
C ASP A 153 15.68 -14.78 -0.79
N THR A 154 16.44 -14.89 -1.85
CA THR A 154 16.16 -14.19 -3.10
C THR A 154 15.09 -14.95 -3.88
N SER A 155 13.87 -14.44 -3.89
CA SER A 155 12.88 -14.88 -4.86
C SER A 155 13.22 -14.33 -6.25
N PRO A 156 12.95 -15.06 -7.35
CA PRO A 156 13.09 -14.51 -8.69
C PRO A 156 12.06 -13.42 -9.03
N ILE A 157 10.99 -13.31 -8.22
CA ILE A 157 9.85 -12.42 -8.47
C ILE A 157 9.68 -11.39 -7.34
N TYR A 158 9.77 -11.84 -6.08
CA TYR A 158 9.48 -11.02 -4.93
C TYR A 158 10.73 -10.50 -4.25
N ASN A 159 10.65 -9.26 -3.79
CA ASN A 159 11.69 -8.66 -2.97
C ASN A 159 11.34 -8.85 -1.48
N LEU A 160 12.18 -9.61 -0.78
CA LEU A 160 11.97 -9.95 0.62
C LEU A 160 12.79 -9.01 1.51
N TYR A 161 12.20 -8.55 2.61
CA TYR A 161 12.81 -7.64 3.57
C TYR A 161 12.92 -8.27 4.95
N GLN A 162 13.88 -7.79 5.73
CA GLN A 162 13.88 -7.95 7.17
C GLN A 162 13.33 -6.67 7.83
N PRO A 163 12.52 -6.77 8.89
CA PRO A 163 12.00 -5.59 9.60
C PRO A 163 13.07 -4.59 10.02
N ARG A 164 14.27 -5.07 10.37
CA ARG A 164 15.43 -4.23 10.70
C ARG A 164 15.89 -3.33 9.55
N GLU A 165 15.72 -3.75 8.29
CA GLU A 165 16.10 -2.95 7.12
C GLU A 165 15.14 -1.76 6.97
N ILE A 166 13.84 -2.00 7.21
CA ILE A 166 12.81 -0.96 7.17
C ILE A 166 12.94 -0.01 8.37
N LYS A 167 13.28 -0.54 9.55
CA LYS A 167 13.63 0.30 10.71
C LYS A 167 14.81 1.23 10.42
N ARG A 168 15.85 0.72 9.75
CA ARG A 168 17.00 1.53 9.36
C ARG A 168 16.60 2.59 8.34
N LEU A 169 15.77 2.24 7.35
CA LEU A 169 15.26 3.21 6.37
C LEU A 169 14.48 4.34 7.06
N ALA A 170 13.63 4.05 8.05
CA ALA A 170 12.93 5.08 8.81
C ALA A 170 13.89 6.04 9.53
N GLN A 171 14.99 5.50 10.10
CA GLN A 171 16.03 6.31 10.73
C GLN A 171 16.77 7.20 9.72
N GLU A 172 17.07 6.68 8.53
CA GLU A 172 17.71 7.45 7.44
C GLU A 172 16.79 8.57 6.91
N LEU A 173 15.46 8.35 6.93
CA LEU A 173 14.45 9.33 6.52
C LEU A 173 14.03 10.27 7.67
N GLU A 174 14.58 10.08 8.88
CA GLU A 174 14.29 10.89 10.07
C GLU A 174 12.80 10.93 10.43
N VAL A 175 12.10 9.78 10.27
CA VAL A 175 10.67 9.65 10.61
C VAL A 175 10.44 8.68 11.76
N ASP A 176 9.38 8.93 12.55
CA ASP A 176 8.92 7.98 13.55
C ASP A 176 8.39 6.71 12.86
N HIS A 177 8.54 5.57 13.50
CA HIS A 177 8.09 4.31 12.92
C HIS A 177 7.52 3.33 13.92
N SER A 178 6.61 2.50 13.42
CA SER A 178 6.10 1.31 14.12
C SER A 178 6.16 0.11 13.19
N ILE A 179 6.45 -1.07 13.72
CA ILE A 179 6.49 -2.32 12.95
C ILE A 179 5.66 -3.37 13.66
N GLN A 180 4.84 -4.10 12.91
CA GLN A 180 4.04 -5.21 13.39
C GLN A 180 4.34 -6.48 12.60
N GLU A 181 4.62 -7.56 13.33
CA GLU A 181 4.94 -8.88 12.81
C GLU A 181 4.00 -9.94 13.41
N GLY A 182 4.06 -11.17 12.91
CA GLY A 182 3.41 -12.33 13.53
C GLY A 182 1.93 -12.53 13.21
N TYR A 183 1.34 -11.72 12.36
CA TYR A 183 -0.06 -11.86 11.93
C TYR A 183 -0.23 -12.83 10.75
N LEU A 184 0.77 -12.92 9.89
CA LEU A 184 0.90 -13.94 8.83
C LEU A 184 2.36 -14.41 8.76
N SER A 185 2.57 -15.67 8.38
CA SER A 185 3.90 -16.19 8.11
C SER A 185 4.45 -15.54 6.84
N GLY A 186 5.63 -14.94 6.94
CA GLY A 186 6.29 -14.31 5.78
C GLY A 186 5.82 -12.89 5.46
N ASP A 187 5.13 -12.22 6.39
CA ASP A 187 4.71 -10.81 6.26
C ASP A 187 5.13 -9.96 7.46
N PHE A 188 5.21 -8.67 7.25
CA PHE A 188 5.19 -7.65 8.28
C PHE A 188 4.62 -6.35 7.74
N SER A 189 4.13 -5.50 8.64
CA SER A 189 3.64 -4.17 8.30
C SER A 189 4.45 -3.12 9.03
N ALA A 190 4.56 -1.95 8.42
CA ALA A 190 5.23 -0.79 8.98
C ALA A 190 4.39 0.48 8.77
N ALA A 191 4.53 1.40 9.70
CA ALA A 191 4.02 2.75 9.61
C ALA A 191 5.18 3.73 9.80
N PHE A 192 5.31 4.69 8.90
CA PHE A 192 6.25 5.80 8.97
C PHE A 192 5.47 7.09 9.16
N TRP A 193 5.83 7.87 10.19
CA TRP A 193 5.09 9.05 10.58
C TRP A 193 5.97 10.30 10.54
N LYS A 194 5.58 11.30 9.75
CA LYS A 194 6.16 12.65 9.76
C LYS A 194 5.64 13.45 10.96
N VAL A 195 4.32 13.36 11.16
CA VAL A 195 3.62 14.00 12.27
C VAL A 195 2.63 12.99 12.83
N PRO A 196 2.86 12.43 14.01
CA PRO A 196 1.92 11.52 14.66
C PRO A 196 0.55 12.16 14.87
N PHE A 197 -0.50 11.34 14.84
CA PHE A 197 -1.86 11.82 15.11
C PHE A 197 -1.97 12.41 16.52
N GLY A 198 -2.70 13.53 16.65
CA GLY A 198 -2.87 14.22 17.93
C GLY A 198 -1.78 15.25 18.25
N VAL A 199 -0.71 15.32 17.49
CA VAL A 199 0.28 16.39 17.56
C VAL A 199 -0.07 17.45 16.51
N ARG A 200 -0.27 18.72 16.94
CA ARG A 200 -0.39 19.81 15.96
C ARG A 200 0.97 20.02 15.31
N ALA A 201 0.98 20.07 13.98
CA ALA A 201 2.17 20.54 13.27
C ALA A 201 2.54 21.95 13.77
N PRO A 202 3.83 22.26 13.91
CA PRO A 202 4.31 23.55 14.38
C PRO A 202 3.91 24.71 13.45
#